data_5abca4a603c029b0f2dd78190a5ab53a
#
_entry.id   5abca4a603c029b0f2dd78190a5ab53a
#
_cell.length_a   1.000
_cell.length_b   1.000
_cell.length_c   1.000
_cell.angle_alpha   90.00
_cell.angle_beta   90.00
_cell.angle_gamma   90.00
#
_symmetry.space_group_name_H-M   'P 1'
#
loop_
_entity.id
_entity.type
_entity.pdbx_description
1 polymer ?
#
loop_
_entity_poly.entity_id
_entity_poly.type
_entity_poly.pdbx_seq_one_letter_code
_entity_poly.pdbx_strand_id
1 'polypeptide(L)'
;MNRPLISPSLLSANFANLQADIEQINRSDADWLHIDIMDGVFVPNISFGFPVLKYVAELCEKPLDVHLMIVNPEKFIKEVKDLGTMMMNVHYEACVHLHRVVQQIKDAGMKAAVTLNPSTPVAMLVDIIRDVDMVLLMSVNPGFGGQKFIVHTLDKVRELRELITHTGSRALIEVDEIGRAHV
;
A
#
# COMPACT_ATOMS: atom_id res chain seq x y z
N MET A 1 8.06 17.69 15.70
CA MET A 1 7.60 16.33 15.33
C MET A 1 6.88 16.48 14.01
N ASN A 2 7.25 15.67 13.00
CA ASN A 2 6.52 15.67 11.74
C ASN A 2 5.13 15.07 12.01
N ARG A 3 4.07 15.67 11.44
CA ARG A 3 2.73 15.07 11.48
C ARG A 3 2.72 13.73 10.74
N PRO A 4 1.82 12.80 11.07
CA PRO A 4 1.58 11.62 10.24
C PRO A 4 1.16 12.01 8.83
N LEU A 5 1.59 11.24 7.83
CA LEU A 5 1.05 11.33 6.47
C LEU A 5 -0.32 10.65 6.42
N ILE A 6 -1.24 11.21 5.66
CA ILE A 6 -2.62 10.72 5.52
C ILE A 6 -2.84 10.33 4.06
N SER A 7 -3.18 9.05 3.86
CA SER A 7 -3.45 8.46 2.55
C SER A 7 -4.84 7.78 2.56
N PRO A 8 -5.92 8.51 2.24
CA PRO A 8 -7.26 7.93 2.17
C PRO A 8 -7.33 6.85 1.08
N SER A 9 -8.02 5.74 1.38
CA SER A 9 -8.20 4.66 0.40
C SER A 9 -9.34 4.95 -0.57
N LEU A 10 -9.04 4.78 -1.86
CA LEU A 10 -10.03 4.83 -2.96
C LEU A 10 -11.14 3.79 -2.79
N LEU A 11 -10.86 2.67 -2.12
CA LEU A 11 -11.87 1.63 -1.83
C LEU A 11 -13.04 2.16 -0.99
N SER A 12 -12.85 3.30 -0.33
CA SER A 12 -13.83 3.99 0.50
C SER A 12 -14.71 4.96 -0.27
N ALA A 13 -14.41 5.22 -1.54
CA ALA A 13 -15.12 6.19 -2.36
C ALA A 13 -16.49 5.68 -2.82
N ASN A 14 -17.33 6.61 -3.22
CA ASN A 14 -18.58 6.31 -3.92
C ASN A 14 -18.29 6.01 -5.40
N PHE A 15 -18.21 4.73 -5.75
CA PHE A 15 -17.92 4.30 -7.13
C PHE A 15 -18.96 4.75 -8.16
N ALA A 16 -20.19 5.11 -7.73
CA ALA A 16 -21.19 5.70 -8.62
C ALA A 16 -20.89 7.18 -8.94
N ASN A 17 -20.01 7.85 -8.18
CA ASN A 17 -19.64 9.25 -8.39
C ASN A 17 -18.18 9.50 -7.99
N LEU A 18 -17.27 8.70 -8.55
CA LEU A 18 -15.88 8.65 -8.19
C LEU A 18 -15.15 9.99 -8.40
N GLN A 19 -15.51 10.73 -9.45
CA GLN A 19 -14.94 12.05 -9.73
C GLN A 19 -15.12 13.02 -8.56
N ALA A 20 -16.33 13.10 -7.99
CA ALA A 20 -16.61 14.03 -6.89
C ALA A 20 -15.77 13.73 -5.64
N ASP A 21 -15.55 12.43 -5.34
CA ASP A 21 -14.73 12.03 -4.21
C ASP A 21 -13.24 12.32 -4.45
N ILE A 22 -12.73 12.13 -5.68
CA ILE A 22 -11.35 12.49 -6.05
C ILE A 22 -11.16 14.01 -5.94
N GLU A 23 -12.11 14.82 -6.42
CA GLU A 23 -12.07 16.27 -6.27
C GLU A 23 -12.07 16.70 -4.79
N GLN A 24 -12.80 15.97 -3.93
CA GLN A 24 -12.76 16.21 -2.48
C GLN A 24 -11.40 15.89 -1.90
N ILE A 25 -10.77 14.77 -2.29
CA ILE A 25 -9.41 14.39 -1.89
C ILE A 25 -8.40 15.46 -2.34
N ASN A 26 -8.49 15.95 -3.59
CA ASN A 26 -7.60 16.99 -4.10
C ASN A 26 -7.64 18.26 -3.24
N ARG A 27 -8.84 18.65 -2.74
CA ARG A 27 -9.04 19.83 -1.88
C ARG A 27 -8.73 19.59 -0.39
N SER A 28 -8.52 18.34 0.03
CA SER A 28 -8.25 17.96 1.41
C SER A 28 -6.77 18.08 1.79
N ASP A 29 -6.48 17.95 3.09
CA ASP A 29 -5.12 17.87 3.63
C ASP A 29 -4.50 16.46 3.49
N ALA A 30 -5.08 15.56 2.68
CA ALA A 30 -4.50 14.28 2.35
C ALA A 30 -3.15 14.47 1.63
N ASP A 31 -2.17 13.63 2.01
CA ASP A 31 -0.84 13.69 1.41
C ASP A 31 -0.76 12.84 0.14
N TRP A 32 -1.44 11.68 0.12
CA TRP A 32 -1.46 10.71 -0.97
C TRP A 32 -2.88 10.22 -1.20
N LEU A 33 -3.08 9.41 -2.25
CA LEU A 33 -4.27 8.59 -2.47
C LEU A 33 -3.85 7.13 -2.47
N HIS A 34 -4.39 6.33 -1.53
CA HIS A 34 -4.17 4.90 -1.44
C HIS A 34 -5.11 4.12 -2.37
N ILE A 35 -4.56 3.20 -3.15
CA ILE A 35 -5.29 2.46 -4.18
C ILE A 35 -5.13 0.96 -3.96
N ASP A 36 -6.20 0.30 -3.51
CA ASP A 36 -6.24 -1.14 -3.23
C ASP A 36 -6.69 -1.93 -4.44
N ILE A 37 -5.78 -2.61 -5.12
CA ILE A 37 -6.09 -3.50 -6.26
C ILE A 37 -6.16 -4.94 -5.77
N MET A 38 -7.30 -5.59 -6.04
CA MET A 38 -7.61 -6.95 -5.62
C MET A 38 -7.99 -7.80 -6.84
N ASP A 39 -7.48 -9.04 -6.90
CA ASP A 39 -7.63 -9.94 -8.06
C ASP A 39 -8.60 -11.10 -7.85
N GLY A 40 -9.17 -11.26 -6.66
CA GLY A 40 -10.03 -12.40 -6.32
C GLY A 40 -9.29 -13.73 -6.13
N VAL A 41 -7.95 -13.72 -6.16
CA VAL A 41 -7.08 -14.90 -5.99
C VAL A 41 -6.22 -14.78 -4.74
N PHE A 42 -5.46 -13.70 -4.61
CA PHE A 42 -4.68 -13.42 -3.40
C PHE A 42 -5.60 -13.08 -2.22
N VAL A 43 -6.67 -12.35 -2.50
CA VAL A 43 -7.74 -12.03 -1.55
C VAL A 43 -9.12 -12.42 -2.13
N PRO A 44 -10.12 -12.75 -1.29
CA PRO A 44 -11.43 -13.24 -1.76
C PRO A 44 -12.35 -12.09 -2.22
N ASN A 45 -11.82 -11.08 -2.87
CA ASN A 45 -12.55 -9.93 -3.40
C ASN A 45 -11.86 -9.40 -4.66
N ILE A 46 -12.63 -8.75 -5.53
CA ILE A 46 -12.17 -8.01 -6.71
C ILE A 46 -12.55 -6.55 -6.52
N SER A 47 -11.58 -5.63 -6.64
CA SER A 47 -11.88 -4.20 -6.49
C SER A 47 -12.09 -3.53 -7.86
N PHE A 48 -11.09 -2.96 -8.42
CA PHE A 48 -11.09 -2.26 -9.71
C PHE A 48 -9.77 -2.52 -10.43
N GLY A 49 -9.79 -2.39 -11.75
CA GLY A 49 -8.61 -2.60 -12.58
C GLY A 49 -8.12 -1.31 -13.25
N PHE A 50 -7.05 -1.44 -14.03
CA PHE A 50 -6.38 -0.34 -14.73
C PHE A 50 -7.29 0.54 -15.60
N PRO A 51 -8.37 0.02 -16.27
CA PRO A 51 -9.28 0.88 -17.01
C PRO A 51 -9.95 1.97 -16.17
N VAL A 52 -10.29 1.68 -14.91
CA VAL A 52 -10.84 2.66 -13.96
C VAL A 52 -9.72 3.55 -13.42
N LEU A 53 -8.59 2.96 -13.05
CA LEU A 53 -7.46 3.66 -12.45
C LEU A 53 -6.84 4.72 -13.37
N LYS A 54 -6.92 4.53 -14.69
CA LYS A 54 -6.49 5.54 -15.65
C LYS A 54 -7.23 6.86 -15.45
N TYR A 55 -8.55 6.82 -15.30
CA TYR A 55 -9.36 8.03 -15.04
C TYR A 55 -9.08 8.61 -13.63
N VAL A 56 -8.87 7.74 -12.64
CA VAL A 56 -8.45 8.18 -11.30
C VAL A 56 -7.13 8.96 -11.37
N ALA A 57 -6.14 8.43 -12.08
CA ALA A 57 -4.83 9.06 -12.24
C ALA A 57 -4.90 10.39 -13.02
N GLU A 58 -5.81 10.51 -13.99
CA GLU A 58 -6.04 11.76 -14.74
C GLU A 58 -6.69 12.85 -13.88
N LEU A 59 -7.51 12.47 -12.89
CA LEU A 59 -8.28 13.40 -12.04
C LEU A 59 -7.58 13.71 -10.72
N CYS A 60 -6.74 12.82 -10.22
CA CYS A 60 -6.10 12.95 -8.91
C CYS A 60 -4.84 13.80 -8.99
N GLU A 61 -4.78 14.86 -8.18
CA GLU A 61 -3.60 15.73 -8.05
C GLU A 61 -2.64 15.26 -6.94
N LYS A 62 -3.06 14.27 -6.14
CA LYS A 62 -2.22 13.71 -5.07
C LYS A 62 -1.35 12.57 -5.60
N PRO A 63 -0.14 12.38 -5.06
CA PRO A 63 0.67 11.20 -5.36
C PRO A 63 -0.10 9.90 -5.10
N LEU A 64 0.01 8.94 -6.02
CA LEU A 64 -0.65 7.65 -5.91
C LEU A 64 0.25 6.65 -5.18
N ASP A 65 -0.29 6.01 -4.16
CA ASP A 65 0.26 4.85 -3.47
C ASP A 65 -0.58 3.63 -3.84
N VAL A 66 -0.01 2.74 -4.67
CA VAL A 66 -0.76 1.60 -5.24
C VAL A 66 -0.41 0.32 -4.52
N HIS A 67 -1.36 -0.20 -3.76
CA HIS A 67 -1.28 -1.44 -3.00
C HIS A 67 -1.87 -2.61 -3.77
N LEU A 68 -1.02 -3.57 -4.12
CA LEU A 68 -1.39 -4.73 -4.92
C LEU A 68 -1.66 -5.96 -4.05
N MET A 69 -2.92 -6.24 -3.79
CA MET A 69 -3.40 -7.50 -3.20
C MET A 69 -3.70 -8.52 -4.29
N ILE A 70 -2.66 -8.89 -5.04
CA ILE A 70 -2.75 -9.76 -6.23
C ILE A 70 -1.62 -10.78 -6.26
N VAL A 71 -1.81 -11.89 -6.96
CA VAL A 71 -0.73 -12.85 -7.24
C VAL A 71 0.18 -12.36 -8.36
N ASN A 72 1.48 -12.68 -8.28
CA ASN A 72 2.49 -12.30 -9.27
C ASN A 72 2.49 -10.79 -9.60
N PRO A 73 2.62 -9.89 -8.60
CA PRO A 73 2.50 -8.44 -8.78
C PRO A 73 3.55 -7.87 -9.75
N GLU A 74 4.68 -8.54 -9.92
CA GLU A 74 5.73 -8.15 -10.86
C GLU A 74 5.28 -8.04 -12.31
N LYS A 75 4.20 -8.69 -12.68
CA LYS A 75 3.64 -8.64 -14.04
C LYS A 75 2.97 -7.29 -14.36
N PHE A 76 2.66 -6.50 -13.34
CA PHE A 76 1.89 -5.25 -13.46
C PHE A 76 2.71 -4.00 -13.18
N ILE A 77 4.04 -4.11 -13.04
CA ILE A 77 4.93 -2.97 -12.79
C ILE A 77 4.78 -1.90 -13.87
N LYS A 78 4.67 -2.32 -15.13
CA LYS A 78 4.51 -1.38 -16.25
C LYS A 78 3.18 -0.65 -16.18
N GLU A 79 2.09 -1.35 -15.96
CA GLU A 79 0.74 -0.78 -15.88
C GLU A 79 0.62 0.19 -14.71
N VAL A 80 1.18 -0.15 -13.56
CA VAL A 80 1.21 0.72 -12.37
C VAL A 80 2.05 1.98 -12.65
N LYS A 81 3.21 1.84 -13.29
CA LYS A 81 4.02 2.98 -13.70
C LYS A 81 3.29 3.91 -14.66
N ASP A 82 2.59 3.34 -15.64
CA ASP A 82 1.88 4.11 -16.68
C ASP A 82 0.73 4.97 -16.08
N LEU A 83 0.28 4.68 -14.86
CA LEU A 83 -0.62 5.55 -14.08
C LEU A 83 0.07 6.78 -13.47
N GLY A 84 1.38 6.92 -13.59
CA GLY A 84 2.13 7.97 -12.90
C GLY A 84 2.29 7.74 -11.40
N THR A 85 2.23 6.50 -10.97
CA THR A 85 2.29 6.09 -9.56
C THR A 85 3.60 6.49 -8.90
N MET A 86 3.52 7.09 -7.71
CA MET A 86 4.67 7.43 -6.87
C MET A 86 5.26 6.18 -6.21
N MET A 87 4.40 5.31 -5.66
CA MET A 87 4.80 4.13 -4.88
C MET A 87 3.99 2.90 -5.27
N MET A 88 4.67 1.79 -5.51
CA MET A 88 4.05 0.49 -5.73
C MET A 88 4.32 -0.41 -4.52
N ASN A 89 3.25 -0.88 -3.91
CA ASN A 89 3.26 -1.69 -2.70
C ASN A 89 2.83 -3.12 -3.01
N VAL A 90 3.68 -4.09 -2.68
CA VAL A 90 3.48 -5.52 -2.96
C VAL A 90 3.52 -6.34 -1.69
N HIS A 91 2.67 -7.34 -1.57
CA HIS A 91 2.71 -8.27 -0.44
C HIS A 91 3.97 -9.14 -0.47
N TYR A 92 4.62 -9.27 0.69
CA TYR A 92 5.69 -10.23 0.91
C TYR A 92 5.28 -11.63 0.45
N GLU A 93 4.07 -12.03 0.82
CA GLU A 93 3.50 -13.36 0.59
C GLU A 93 3.14 -13.62 -0.89
N ALA A 94 3.01 -12.57 -1.70
CA ALA A 94 2.74 -12.67 -3.14
C ALA A 94 4.01 -12.75 -3.99
N CYS A 95 5.19 -12.51 -3.41
CA CYS A 95 6.46 -12.37 -4.13
C CYS A 95 7.40 -13.53 -3.84
N VAL A 96 7.54 -14.48 -4.77
CA VAL A 96 8.51 -15.58 -4.64
C VAL A 96 9.95 -15.06 -4.59
N HIS A 97 10.26 -13.99 -5.33
CA HIS A 97 11.57 -13.36 -5.41
C HIS A 97 11.47 -11.87 -5.04
N LEU A 98 11.10 -11.57 -3.79
CA LEU A 98 10.80 -10.23 -3.33
C LEU A 98 11.90 -9.20 -3.65
N HIS A 99 13.17 -9.51 -3.41
CA HIS A 99 14.28 -8.60 -3.70
C HIS A 99 14.31 -8.20 -5.19
N ARG A 100 14.11 -9.16 -6.10
CA ARG A 100 14.03 -8.88 -7.54
C ARG A 100 12.85 -7.95 -7.87
N VAL A 101 11.67 -8.18 -7.28
CA VAL A 101 10.48 -7.37 -7.51
C VAL A 101 10.72 -5.93 -7.03
N VAL A 102 11.29 -5.76 -5.84
CA VAL A 102 11.67 -4.43 -5.31
C VAL A 102 12.61 -3.70 -6.27
N GLN A 103 13.64 -4.38 -6.79
CA GLN A 103 14.56 -3.77 -7.76
C GLN A 103 13.83 -3.38 -9.05
N GLN A 104 12.98 -4.24 -9.60
CA GLN A 104 12.22 -3.95 -10.81
C GLN A 104 11.29 -2.73 -10.65
N ILE A 105 10.65 -2.57 -9.48
CA ILE A 105 9.83 -1.41 -9.18
C ILE A 105 10.69 -0.13 -9.17
N LYS A 106 11.86 -0.18 -8.52
CA LYS A 106 12.79 0.96 -8.49
C LYS A 106 13.38 1.30 -9.85
N ASP A 107 13.75 0.30 -10.63
CA ASP A 107 14.25 0.48 -12.00
C ASP A 107 13.18 1.10 -12.92
N ALA A 108 11.90 0.85 -12.63
CA ALA A 108 10.79 1.50 -13.30
C ALA A 108 10.60 2.97 -12.87
N GLY A 109 11.33 3.47 -11.87
CA GLY A 109 11.28 4.86 -11.39
C GLY A 109 10.23 5.12 -10.31
N MET A 110 9.65 4.07 -9.73
CA MET A 110 8.72 4.17 -8.59
C MET A 110 9.45 3.89 -7.27
N LYS A 111 8.89 4.35 -6.16
CA LYS A 111 9.26 3.88 -4.83
C LYS A 111 8.70 2.48 -4.62
N ALA A 112 9.46 1.62 -3.95
CA ALA A 112 9.05 0.25 -3.65
C ALA A 112 8.63 0.11 -2.19
N ALA A 113 7.40 -0.37 -1.97
CA ALA A 113 6.90 -0.71 -0.65
C ALA A 113 6.59 -2.20 -0.53
N VAL A 114 6.69 -2.72 0.69
CA VAL A 114 6.39 -4.12 1.00
C VAL A 114 5.33 -4.19 2.09
N THR A 115 4.27 -4.97 1.82
CA THR A 115 3.18 -5.22 2.78
C THR A 115 3.38 -6.54 3.50
N LEU A 116 3.10 -6.56 4.79
CA LEU A 116 3.01 -7.78 5.61
C LEU A 116 1.57 -8.04 6.06
N ASN A 117 1.08 -9.25 5.81
CA ASN A 117 -0.16 -9.74 6.41
C ASN A 117 -0.08 -9.76 7.96
N PRO A 118 -1.22 -9.77 8.66
CA PRO A 118 -1.21 -9.79 10.13
C PRO A 118 -0.37 -10.92 10.73
N SER A 119 -0.38 -12.10 10.10
CA SER A 119 0.35 -13.30 10.56
C SER A 119 1.83 -13.35 10.16
N THR A 120 2.30 -12.48 9.26
CA THR A 120 3.70 -12.50 8.79
C THR A 120 4.58 -11.70 9.74
N PRO A 121 5.63 -12.30 10.34
CA PRO A 121 6.50 -11.59 11.27
C PRO A 121 7.32 -10.48 10.60
N VAL A 122 7.60 -9.41 11.34
CA VAL A 122 8.48 -8.30 10.89
C VAL A 122 9.91 -8.79 10.59
N ALA A 123 10.38 -9.83 11.28
CA ALA A 123 11.69 -10.44 11.06
C ALA A 123 11.93 -10.91 9.62
N MET A 124 10.87 -11.16 8.85
CA MET A 124 10.97 -11.51 7.43
C MET A 124 11.54 -10.39 6.55
N LEU A 125 11.62 -9.16 7.07
CA LEU A 125 12.15 -8.01 6.34
C LEU A 125 13.63 -7.73 6.62
N VAL A 126 14.29 -8.46 7.52
CA VAL A 126 15.68 -8.19 7.96
C VAL A 126 16.64 -8.00 6.80
N ASP A 127 16.55 -8.85 5.77
CA ASP A 127 17.45 -8.83 4.63
C ASP A 127 17.10 -7.80 3.55
N ILE A 128 15.86 -7.24 3.58
CA ILE A 128 15.37 -6.35 2.52
C ILE A 128 15.05 -4.93 3.00
N ILE A 129 14.99 -4.70 4.32
CA ILE A 129 14.50 -3.43 4.90
C ILE A 129 15.27 -2.19 4.43
N ARG A 130 16.52 -2.34 4.01
CA ARG A 130 17.34 -1.23 3.49
C ARG A 130 17.04 -0.89 2.04
N ASP A 131 16.39 -1.79 1.32
CA ASP A 131 16.11 -1.66 -0.11
C ASP A 131 14.69 -1.14 -0.37
N VAL A 132 13.82 -1.14 0.65
CA VAL A 132 12.44 -0.67 0.53
C VAL A 132 12.29 0.77 1.02
N ASP A 133 11.34 1.50 0.44
CA ASP A 133 11.06 2.90 0.79
C ASP A 133 9.93 3.00 1.83
N MET A 134 9.10 1.96 1.97
CA MET A 134 8.02 1.89 2.95
C MET A 134 7.68 0.43 3.27
N VAL A 135 7.20 0.20 4.47
CA VAL A 135 6.57 -1.07 4.88
C VAL A 135 5.15 -0.79 5.34
N LEU A 136 4.19 -1.45 4.70
CA LEU A 136 2.78 -1.44 5.09
C LEU A 136 2.49 -2.63 6.00
N LEU A 137 1.98 -2.36 7.18
CA LEU A 137 1.50 -3.38 8.12
C LEU A 137 -0.02 -3.46 8.05
N MET A 138 -0.53 -4.61 7.64
CA MET A 138 -1.97 -4.84 7.66
C MET A 138 -2.47 -4.90 9.10
N SER A 139 -3.47 -4.09 9.42
CA SER A 139 -4.16 -4.11 10.72
C SER A 139 -5.48 -4.88 10.70
N VAL A 140 -5.84 -5.40 9.52
CA VAL A 140 -6.95 -6.29 9.26
C VAL A 140 -6.50 -7.38 8.29
N ASN A 141 -7.29 -8.43 8.08
CA ASN A 141 -7.01 -9.36 6.98
C ASN A 141 -7.31 -8.66 5.64
N PRO A 142 -6.39 -8.70 4.66
CA PRO A 142 -6.61 -8.03 3.37
C PRO A 142 -7.82 -8.60 2.63
N GLY A 143 -8.50 -7.75 1.84
CA GLY A 143 -9.62 -8.12 0.98
C GLY A 143 -10.93 -7.36 1.21
N PHE A 144 -11.17 -6.82 2.41
CA PHE A 144 -12.38 -6.04 2.72
C PHE A 144 -12.06 -4.89 3.67
N GLY A 145 -12.69 -3.74 3.45
CA GLY A 145 -12.66 -2.62 4.38
C GLY A 145 -13.61 -2.79 5.58
N GLY A 146 -13.45 -1.94 6.61
CA GLY A 146 -14.37 -1.87 7.75
C GLY A 146 -14.30 -3.04 8.74
N GLN A 147 -13.21 -3.80 8.74
CA GLN A 147 -12.97 -4.90 9.67
C GLN A 147 -12.53 -4.40 11.06
N LYS A 148 -12.58 -5.29 12.05
CA LYS A 148 -12.08 -5.00 13.39
C LYS A 148 -10.55 -4.97 13.40
N PHE A 149 -10.00 -3.92 14.01
CA PHE A 149 -8.56 -3.72 14.17
C PHE A 149 -7.89 -4.88 14.94
N ILE A 150 -6.81 -5.42 14.39
CA ILE A 150 -5.99 -6.46 15.01
C ILE A 150 -4.96 -5.79 15.91
N VAL A 151 -5.17 -5.82 17.24
CA VAL A 151 -4.36 -5.11 18.23
C VAL A 151 -2.87 -5.48 18.17
N HIS A 152 -2.53 -6.73 17.84
CA HIS A 152 -1.15 -7.19 17.68
C HIS A 152 -0.36 -6.38 16.63
N THR A 153 -1.02 -5.70 15.68
CA THR A 153 -0.35 -4.80 14.73
C THR A 153 0.45 -3.70 15.43
N LEU A 154 0.02 -3.25 16.63
CA LEU A 154 0.76 -2.26 17.41
C LEU A 154 2.14 -2.78 17.85
N ASP A 155 2.26 -4.06 18.18
CA ASP A 155 3.55 -4.68 18.52
C ASP A 155 4.43 -4.79 17.27
N LYS A 156 3.86 -5.18 16.13
CA LYS A 156 4.58 -5.20 14.84
C LYS A 156 5.09 -3.81 14.44
N VAL A 157 4.33 -2.73 14.71
CA VAL A 157 4.81 -1.36 14.48
C VAL A 157 6.05 -1.05 15.33
N ARG A 158 6.08 -1.47 16.60
CA ARG A 158 7.24 -1.28 17.49
C ARG A 158 8.44 -2.08 16.98
N GLU A 159 8.25 -3.36 16.68
CA GLU A 159 9.29 -4.23 16.13
C GLU A 159 9.87 -3.66 14.82
N LEU A 160 9.01 -3.18 13.91
CA LEU A 160 9.45 -2.60 12.65
C LEU A 160 10.23 -1.29 12.88
N ARG A 161 9.80 -0.46 13.82
CA ARG A 161 10.53 0.76 14.19
C ARG A 161 11.92 0.43 14.73
N GLU A 162 12.05 -0.60 15.55
CA GLU A 162 13.33 -1.08 16.08
C GLU A 162 14.22 -1.61 14.96
N LEU A 163 13.68 -2.42 14.04
CA LEU A 163 14.40 -2.94 12.89
C LEU A 163 14.93 -1.80 11.99
N ILE A 164 14.09 -0.82 11.65
CA ILE A 164 14.48 0.35 10.86
C ILE A 164 15.61 1.12 11.54
N THR A 165 15.50 1.35 12.85
CA THR A 165 16.49 2.09 13.63
C THR A 165 17.81 1.32 13.69
N HIS A 166 17.77 0.02 13.99
CA HIS A 166 18.96 -0.82 14.11
C HIS A 166 19.73 -0.96 12.79
N THR A 167 19.00 -1.05 11.68
CA THR A 167 19.60 -1.22 10.34
C THR A 167 20.02 0.08 9.68
N GLY A 168 19.57 1.24 10.22
CA GLY A 168 19.76 2.55 9.59
C GLY A 168 18.94 2.73 8.31
N SER A 169 17.87 1.93 8.12
CA SER A 169 16.93 2.10 7.02
C SER A 169 16.20 3.45 7.11
N ARG A 170 15.72 3.93 5.97
CA ARG A 170 14.87 5.14 5.86
C ARG A 170 13.43 4.81 5.51
N ALA A 171 13.06 3.53 5.54
CA ALA A 171 11.71 3.09 5.20
C ALA A 171 10.66 3.77 6.09
N LEU A 172 9.58 4.22 5.47
CA LEU A 172 8.40 4.69 6.19
C LEU A 172 7.62 3.48 6.75
N ILE A 173 6.79 3.72 7.76
CA ILE A 173 5.84 2.75 8.28
C ILE A 173 4.45 3.25 7.94
N GLU A 174 3.68 2.44 7.24
CA GLU A 174 2.27 2.65 6.98
C GLU A 174 1.44 1.60 7.72
N VAL A 175 0.24 1.98 8.13
CA VAL A 175 -0.75 1.06 8.70
C VAL A 175 -2.05 1.27 7.97
N ASP A 176 -2.55 0.22 7.33
CA ASP A 176 -3.81 0.23 6.61
C ASP A 176 -5.02 0.06 7.55
N GLU A 177 -6.20 0.57 7.13
CA GLU A 177 -7.49 0.48 7.82
C GLU A 177 -7.57 1.19 9.19
N ILE A 178 -6.54 1.90 9.64
CA ILE A 178 -6.52 2.53 10.97
C ILE A 178 -7.65 3.56 11.17
N GLY A 179 -8.10 4.20 10.10
CA GLY A 179 -9.17 5.21 10.14
C GLY A 179 -10.58 4.63 10.04
N ARG A 180 -10.75 3.36 9.74
CA ARG A 180 -12.03 2.66 9.52
C ARG A 180 -12.24 1.43 10.38
N ALA A 181 -11.19 0.92 10.99
CA ALA A 181 -11.30 -0.20 11.92
C ALA A 181 -12.17 0.22 13.11
N HIS A 182 -13.22 -0.55 13.38
CA HIS A 182 -13.96 -0.41 14.62
C HIS A 182 -13.09 -0.89 15.78
N VAL A 183 -12.69 0.03 16.65
CA VAL A 183 -11.95 -0.27 17.89
C VAL A 183 -12.91 -0.81 18.95
#